data_322d181a848bb36ff34055a1876e9f92
#
_entry.id   322d181a848bb36ff34055a1876e9f92
#
_cell.length_a   1.000
_cell.length_b   1.000
_cell.length_c   1.000
_cell.angle_alpha   90.00
_cell.angle_beta   90.00
_cell.angle_gamma   90.00
#
_symmetry.space_group_name_H-M   'P 1'
#
loop_
_entity.id
_entity.type
_entity.pdbx_description
1 polymer ?
#
loop_
_entity_poly.entity_id
_entity_poly.type
_entity_poly.pdbx_seq_one_letter_code
_entity_poly.pdbx_strand_id
1 'polypeptide(L)'
;ISGLIGVKELMWKNGSSEARAPIMHNGVYGSYGIDGDEEDYQNLCPDYIIGPGTGVGAWAWGGEAAGDYWAERYFLDRVLDNYGGSVYLIQGMHDWNVDPHMAVPTINMLKDRGIEAKGLFGQWDHDYPDRTIQLYERSDLGGRGGEAFPEMIRFDWMQDLLEWFDWYLKGDGWQPELHVEIQSNQGEWRIEDRYPAADTTEVVMTLGTDLERISGGSNVLPDASTGPVYESAPLESDMFIQGLPRLHVEVSTSTVGGQLYALLEDCDGNNCIHIGHAIMDLRYHEGGDDLSSTWTPVIGTITAMMEFIAMDAEVYAGHTIRLTLLSTGEDYLPASTSSIVTIQEGEGSTLQLDTYNPSDKLTWVPPVCTHEDLC
;
A
#
# COMPACT_ATOMS: atom_id res chain seq x y z
N ILE A 1 -9.95 -11.05 5.37
CA ILE A 1 -8.68 -10.58 5.97
C ILE A 1 -7.71 -10.44 4.82
N SER A 2 -6.96 -9.33 4.79
CA SER A 2 -6.13 -8.91 3.67
C SER A 2 -6.93 -8.75 2.38
N GLY A 3 -7.32 -7.54 2.05
CA GLY A 3 -8.28 -7.21 0.98
C GLY A 3 -7.77 -7.42 -0.44
N LEU A 4 -7.32 -8.62 -0.78
CA LEU A 4 -6.85 -8.99 -2.12
C LEU A 4 -8.03 -9.08 -3.09
N ILE A 5 -8.14 -8.14 -4.02
CA ILE A 5 -9.20 -8.09 -5.04
C ILE A 5 -8.66 -8.37 -6.44
N GLY A 6 -7.35 -8.31 -6.60
CA GLY A 6 -6.66 -8.63 -7.83
C GLY A 6 -5.27 -9.17 -7.56
N VAL A 7 -4.77 -10.00 -8.45
CA VAL A 7 -3.42 -10.58 -8.33
C VAL A 7 -2.37 -9.62 -8.86
N LYS A 8 -2.73 -8.74 -9.79
CA LYS A 8 -1.80 -7.75 -10.35
C LYS A 8 -1.32 -6.79 -9.27
N GLU A 9 -2.23 -6.27 -8.47
CA GLU A 9 -1.96 -5.28 -7.43
C GLU A 9 -1.06 -5.82 -6.32
N LEU A 10 -1.08 -7.15 -6.12
CA LEU A 10 -0.16 -7.84 -5.23
C LEU A 10 1.26 -7.92 -5.80
N MET A 11 1.38 -8.04 -7.11
CA MET A 11 2.62 -8.36 -7.81
C MET A 11 3.30 -7.15 -8.43
N TRP A 12 2.54 -6.10 -8.66
CA TRP A 12 2.99 -4.92 -9.40
C TRP A 12 2.44 -3.65 -8.75
N LYS A 13 3.30 -2.66 -8.59
CA LYS A 13 2.91 -1.31 -8.21
C LYS A 13 3.49 -0.32 -9.22
N ASN A 14 2.64 0.43 -9.89
CA ASN A 14 3.00 1.38 -10.94
C ASN A 14 4.01 0.79 -11.95
N GLY A 15 3.76 -0.44 -12.42
CA GLY A 15 4.64 -1.15 -13.35
C GLY A 15 5.90 -1.76 -12.74
N SER A 16 6.19 -1.54 -11.47
CA SER A 16 7.32 -2.16 -10.77
C SER A 16 6.91 -3.49 -10.16
N SER A 17 7.74 -4.52 -10.36
CA SER A 17 7.48 -5.85 -9.82
C SER A 17 7.98 -5.97 -8.39
N GLU A 18 7.16 -6.49 -7.51
CA GLU A 18 7.59 -6.86 -6.18
C GLU A 18 8.52 -8.07 -6.19
N ALA A 19 9.54 -8.05 -5.33
CA ALA A 19 10.53 -9.11 -5.26
C ALA A 19 9.95 -10.45 -4.75
N ARG A 20 8.90 -10.38 -3.95
CA ARG A 20 8.20 -11.56 -3.40
C ARG A 20 7.40 -12.32 -4.45
N ALA A 21 6.87 -11.61 -5.44
CA ALA A 21 6.00 -12.18 -6.47
C ALA A 21 6.61 -13.42 -7.16
N PRO A 22 7.83 -13.37 -7.70
CA PRO A 22 8.46 -14.54 -8.30
C PRO A 22 8.70 -15.67 -7.31
N ILE A 23 9.05 -15.35 -6.07
CA ILE A 23 9.33 -16.36 -5.03
C ILE A 23 8.04 -17.10 -4.65
N MET A 24 6.96 -16.37 -4.41
CA MET A 24 5.67 -16.97 -4.04
C MET A 24 5.09 -17.81 -5.18
N HIS A 25 5.10 -17.30 -6.40
CA HIS A 25 4.52 -18.03 -7.53
C HIS A 25 5.33 -19.26 -7.94
N ASN A 26 6.65 -19.14 -8.04
CA ASN A 26 7.48 -20.26 -8.45
C ASN A 26 7.82 -21.21 -7.30
N GLY A 27 8.14 -20.68 -6.13
CA GLY A 27 8.61 -21.46 -4.99
C GLY A 27 7.49 -22.03 -4.13
N VAL A 28 6.38 -21.31 -3.99
CA VAL A 28 5.28 -21.71 -3.11
C VAL A 28 4.12 -22.26 -3.93
N TYR A 29 3.42 -21.43 -4.67
CA TYR A 29 2.20 -21.88 -5.37
C TYR A 29 2.48 -22.91 -6.48
N GLY A 30 3.55 -22.73 -7.25
CA GLY A 30 3.96 -23.70 -8.27
C GLY A 30 4.33 -25.06 -7.66
N SER A 31 5.09 -25.04 -6.57
CA SER A 31 5.51 -26.28 -5.87
C SER A 31 4.33 -27.01 -5.25
N TYR A 32 3.49 -26.31 -4.49
CA TYR A 32 2.29 -26.92 -3.89
C TYR A 32 1.26 -27.35 -4.93
N GLY A 33 1.12 -26.61 -6.02
CA GLY A 33 0.26 -27.00 -7.12
C GLY A 33 0.71 -28.30 -7.79
N ILE A 34 2.01 -28.54 -7.88
CA ILE A 34 2.57 -29.79 -8.41
C ILE A 34 2.32 -30.96 -7.45
N ASP A 35 2.58 -30.75 -6.16
CA ASP A 35 2.45 -31.82 -5.16
C ASP A 35 0.99 -32.26 -4.95
N GLY A 36 0.02 -31.38 -5.19
CA GLY A 36 -1.42 -31.65 -5.10
C GLY A 36 -2.11 -31.88 -6.44
N ASP A 37 -1.36 -32.09 -7.51
CA ASP A 37 -1.88 -32.12 -8.87
C ASP A 37 -2.42 -33.51 -9.27
N GLU A 38 -3.52 -33.92 -8.64
CA GLU A 38 -4.21 -35.19 -8.99
C GLU A 38 -4.83 -35.11 -10.40
N GLU A 39 -5.15 -33.95 -10.91
CA GLU A 39 -5.71 -33.68 -12.23
C GLU A 39 -4.66 -33.46 -13.32
N ASP A 40 -3.38 -33.54 -12.97
CA ASP A 40 -2.25 -33.36 -13.90
C ASP A 40 -2.17 -31.97 -14.55
N TYR A 41 -2.50 -30.91 -13.81
CA TYR A 41 -2.48 -29.54 -14.30
C TYR A 41 -1.10 -29.09 -14.80
N GLN A 42 -0.02 -29.62 -14.24
CA GLN A 42 1.34 -29.33 -14.71
C GLN A 42 1.56 -29.74 -16.19
N ASN A 43 0.87 -30.77 -16.67
CA ASN A 43 0.92 -31.14 -18.07
C ASN A 43 -0.19 -30.51 -18.92
N LEU A 44 -1.33 -30.21 -18.31
CA LEU A 44 -2.47 -29.57 -18.99
C LEU A 44 -2.29 -28.05 -19.11
N CYS A 45 -1.71 -27.43 -18.11
CA CYS A 45 -1.55 -25.97 -18.03
C CYS A 45 -0.13 -25.56 -17.57
N PRO A 46 0.94 -26.06 -18.20
CA PRO A 46 2.32 -25.82 -17.76
C PRO A 46 2.67 -24.34 -17.73
N ASP A 47 2.10 -23.55 -18.61
CA ASP A 47 2.36 -22.13 -18.72
C ASP A 47 1.80 -21.32 -17.53
N TYR A 48 0.83 -21.86 -16.82
CA TYR A 48 0.19 -21.21 -15.66
C TYR A 48 0.80 -21.64 -14.32
N ILE A 49 1.42 -22.81 -14.25
CA ILE A 49 1.91 -23.38 -12.99
C ILE A 49 3.44 -23.37 -12.90
N ILE A 50 4.13 -23.77 -13.96
CA ILE A 50 5.58 -24.04 -13.91
C ILE A 50 6.38 -23.32 -14.99
N GLY A 51 5.78 -22.51 -15.82
CA GLY A 51 6.43 -21.97 -17.01
C GLY A 51 7.53 -20.96 -16.74
N PRO A 52 8.83 -21.36 -16.66
CA PRO A 52 9.96 -20.44 -16.53
C PRO A 52 10.19 -19.74 -17.86
N GLY A 53 9.53 -19.25 -18.56
CA GLY A 53 9.64 -18.58 -19.86
C GLY A 53 8.28 -18.15 -20.39
N THR A 54 7.26 -18.64 -19.75
CA THR A 54 5.86 -18.37 -20.05
C THR A 54 5.10 -18.23 -18.75
N GLY A 55 3.90 -17.71 -18.75
CA GLY A 55 3.10 -17.57 -17.56
C GLY A 55 3.79 -16.77 -16.45
N VAL A 56 3.68 -17.24 -15.24
CA VAL A 56 4.15 -16.54 -14.03
C VAL A 56 5.64 -16.23 -14.05
N GLY A 57 6.47 -17.14 -14.50
CA GLY A 57 7.92 -16.94 -14.53
C GLY A 57 8.38 -15.87 -15.51
N ALA A 58 7.72 -15.73 -16.64
CA ALA A 58 8.12 -14.76 -17.66
C ALA A 58 7.86 -13.32 -17.24
N TRP A 59 6.72 -13.04 -16.67
CA TRP A 59 6.36 -11.67 -16.29
C TRP A 59 7.03 -11.22 -14.99
N ALA A 60 7.30 -12.12 -14.06
CA ALA A 60 8.02 -11.79 -12.83
C ALA A 60 9.43 -11.25 -13.09
N TRP A 61 10.04 -11.62 -14.21
CA TRP A 61 11.41 -11.25 -14.57
C TRP A 61 11.53 -10.36 -15.81
N GLY A 62 10.48 -9.68 -16.18
CA GLY A 62 10.51 -8.76 -17.33
C GLY A 62 9.26 -8.80 -18.18
N GLY A 63 8.21 -9.43 -17.69
CA GLY A 63 6.88 -9.35 -18.28
C GLY A 63 6.26 -7.96 -18.16
N GLU A 64 5.14 -7.79 -18.81
CA GLU A 64 4.40 -6.54 -18.79
C GLU A 64 3.43 -6.51 -17.60
N ALA A 65 3.36 -5.39 -16.91
CA ALA A 65 2.42 -5.17 -15.81
C ALA A 65 0.97 -5.00 -16.29
N ALA A 66 0.75 -5.00 -17.60
CA ALA A 66 -0.56 -4.85 -18.23
C ALA A 66 -0.84 -6.02 -19.17
N GLY A 67 -2.08 -6.15 -19.62
CA GLY A 67 -2.51 -7.13 -20.61
C GLY A 67 -3.54 -8.13 -20.11
N ASP A 68 -3.97 -9.00 -21.03
CA ASP A 68 -5.11 -9.92 -20.83
C ASP A 68 -4.91 -10.85 -19.63
N TYR A 69 -3.69 -11.29 -19.38
CA TYR A 69 -3.38 -12.17 -18.24
C TYR A 69 -3.81 -11.54 -16.91
N TRP A 70 -3.50 -10.25 -16.71
CA TRP A 70 -3.84 -9.54 -15.47
C TRP A 70 -5.30 -9.10 -15.46
N ALA A 71 -5.84 -8.66 -16.60
CA ALA A 71 -7.25 -8.28 -16.73
C ALA A 71 -8.19 -9.44 -16.38
N GLU A 72 -7.84 -10.67 -16.72
CA GLU A 72 -8.62 -11.86 -16.35
C GLU A 72 -8.64 -12.13 -14.84
N ARG A 73 -7.64 -11.64 -14.09
CA ARG A 73 -7.42 -11.87 -12.66
C ARG A 73 -7.75 -10.66 -11.80
N TYR A 74 -8.29 -9.63 -12.41
CA TYR A 74 -8.81 -8.46 -11.72
C TYR A 74 -10.31 -8.63 -11.49
N PHE A 75 -10.71 -8.65 -10.22
CA PHE A 75 -12.08 -9.00 -9.85
C PHE A 75 -12.88 -7.84 -9.29
N LEU A 76 -12.26 -6.70 -8.99
CA LEU A 76 -12.93 -5.58 -8.33
C LEU A 76 -14.17 -5.11 -9.10
N ASP A 77 -14.07 -4.87 -10.40
CA ASP A 77 -15.21 -4.45 -11.21
C ASP A 77 -16.36 -5.46 -11.19
N ARG A 78 -16.01 -6.76 -11.21
CA ARG A 78 -17.04 -7.82 -11.13
C ARG A 78 -17.74 -7.84 -9.77
N VAL A 79 -17.01 -7.56 -8.69
CA VAL A 79 -17.57 -7.42 -7.34
C VAL A 79 -18.46 -6.19 -7.29
N LEU A 80 -17.96 -5.05 -7.70
CA LEU A 80 -18.70 -3.78 -7.68
C LEU A 80 -20.00 -3.82 -8.49
N ASP A 81 -20.02 -4.55 -9.61
CA ASP A 81 -21.16 -4.60 -10.52
C ASP A 81 -22.17 -5.70 -10.20
N ASN A 82 -21.76 -6.77 -9.52
CA ASN A 82 -22.60 -7.97 -9.40
C ASN A 82 -22.80 -8.47 -7.97
N TYR A 83 -21.99 -8.01 -6.99
CA TYR A 83 -22.10 -8.52 -5.64
C TYR A 83 -23.26 -7.88 -4.89
N GLY A 84 -24.13 -8.70 -4.33
CA GLY A 84 -25.33 -8.26 -3.61
C GLY A 84 -25.32 -8.56 -2.12
N GLY A 85 -24.18 -8.94 -1.57
CA GLY A 85 -24.00 -9.21 -0.15
C GLY A 85 -23.39 -8.03 0.63
N SER A 86 -22.90 -8.30 1.81
CA SER A 86 -22.15 -7.34 2.64
C SER A 86 -20.66 -7.69 2.69
N VAL A 87 -19.81 -6.70 2.94
CA VAL A 87 -18.35 -6.87 2.95
C VAL A 87 -17.76 -6.32 4.24
N TYR A 88 -16.97 -7.11 4.94
CA TYR A 88 -16.16 -6.67 6.05
C TYR A 88 -14.67 -6.82 5.70
N LEU A 89 -13.98 -5.70 5.53
CA LEU A 89 -12.54 -5.65 5.21
C LEU A 89 -11.75 -5.47 6.50
N ILE A 90 -10.81 -6.39 6.75
CA ILE A 90 -9.87 -6.34 7.87
C ILE A 90 -8.47 -6.32 7.27
N GLN A 91 -7.69 -5.25 7.52
CA GLN A 91 -6.39 -5.03 6.91
C GLN A 91 -5.39 -4.44 7.88
N GLY A 92 -4.18 -5.01 7.91
CA GLY A 92 -3.03 -4.40 8.56
C GLY A 92 -2.44 -3.27 7.71
N MET A 93 -2.21 -2.12 8.31
CA MET A 93 -1.60 -0.96 7.63
C MET A 93 -0.10 -1.14 7.40
N HIS A 94 0.50 -2.14 8.08
CA HIS A 94 1.89 -2.57 7.90
C HIS A 94 2.01 -3.89 7.14
N ASP A 95 0.92 -4.34 6.50
CA ASP A 95 0.94 -5.58 5.73
C ASP A 95 1.86 -5.41 4.51
N TRP A 96 3.03 -6.06 4.61
CA TRP A 96 4.05 -6.05 3.57
C TRP A 96 3.77 -7.08 2.47
N ASN A 97 2.88 -8.02 2.71
CA ASN A 97 2.57 -9.11 1.76
C ASN A 97 1.35 -8.78 0.91
N VAL A 98 0.35 -8.12 1.50
CA VAL A 98 -0.82 -7.58 0.80
C VAL A 98 -0.95 -6.11 1.21
N ASP A 99 -0.34 -5.26 0.45
CA ASP A 99 -0.26 -3.83 0.76
C ASP A 99 -1.65 -3.20 0.99
N PRO A 100 -1.79 -2.31 1.98
CA PRO A 100 -3.07 -1.71 2.34
C PRO A 100 -3.69 -0.85 1.22
N HIS A 101 -2.91 -0.43 0.22
CA HIS A 101 -3.40 0.34 -0.92
C HIS A 101 -4.48 -0.37 -1.75
N MET A 102 -4.66 -1.67 -1.56
CA MET A 102 -5.72 -2.44 -2.22
C MET A 102 -7.04 -2.40 -1.46
N ALA A 103 -7.00 -2.73 -0.17
CA ALA A 103 -8.20 -2.81 0.68
C ALA A 103 -8.76 -1.42 1.00
N VAL A 104 -7.88 -0.47 1.29
CA VAL A 104 -8.26 0.86 1.78
C VAL A 104 -9.15 1.62 0.79
N PRO A 105 -8.79 1.84 -0.48
CA PRO A 105 -9.70 2.53 -1.41
C PRO A 105 -10.94 1.72 -1.75
N THR A 106 -10.88 0.40 -1.68
CA THR A 106 -11.99 -0.49 -2.02
C THR A 106 -13.21 -0.28 -1.11
N ILE A 107 -13.01 0.03 0.17
CA ILE A 107 -14.12 0.28 1.09
C ILE A 107 -15.04 1.41 0.59
N ASN A 108 -14.45 2.48 0.07
CA ASN A 108 -15.21 3.59 -0.49
C ASN A 108 -15.93 3.21 -1.79
N MET A 109 -15.26 2.44 -2.65
CA MET A 109 -15.86 1.97 -3.90
C MET A 109 -17.08 1.07 -3.65
N LEU A 110 -17.01 0.19 -2.65
CA LEU A 110 -18.15 -0.64 -2.23
C LEU A 110 -19.31 0.21 -1.75
N LYS A 111 -19.05 1.16 -0.86
CA LYS A 111 -20.06 2.08 -0.34
C LYS A 111 -20.70 2.94 -1.43
N ASP A 112 -19.94 3.39 -2.42
CA ASP A 112 -20.45 4.15 -3.57
C ASP A 112 -21.41 3.34 -4.45
N ARG A 113 -21.27 2.02 -4.47
CA ARG A 113 -22.18 1.11 -5.16
C ARG A 113 -23.38 0.69 -4.29
N GLY A 114 -23.48 1.20 -3.06
CA GLY A 114 -24.52 0.86 -2.10
C GLY A 114 -24.36 -0.52 -1.49
N ILE A 115 -23.20 -1.11 -1.57
CA ILE A 115 -22.85 -2.36 -0.89
C ILE A 115 -22.57 -2.03 0.57
N GLU A 116 -23.24 -2.72 1.48
CA GLU A 116 -23.00 -2.59 2.91
C GLU A 116 -21.58 -3.05 3.25
N ALA A 117 -20.73 -2.11 3.71
CA ALA A 117 -19.33 -2.38 3.92
C ALA A 117 -18.82 -1.77 5.25
N LYS A 118 -18.07 -2.58 6.00
CA LYS A 118 -17.35 -2.22 7.22
C LYS A 118 -15.85 -2.38 7.00
N GLY A 119 -15.03 -1.52 7.60
CA GLY A 119 -13.57 -1.60 7.58
C GLY A 119 -12.99 -1.68 8.98
N LEU A 120 -11.93 -2.48 9.14
CA LEU A 120 -11.08 -2.51 10.33
C LEU A 120 -9.63 -2.44 9.86
N PHE A 121 -9.01 -1.27 9.99
CA PHE A 121 -7.65 -0.98 9.53
C PHE A 121 -6.78 -0.58 10.73
N GLY A 122 -5.82 -1.42 11.08
CA GLY A 122 -4.97 -1.20 12.24
C GLY A 122 -3.49 -1.40 11.95
N GLN A 123 -2.65 -1.03 12.92
CA GLN A 123 -1.20 -0.98 12.78
C GLN A 123 -0.56 -2.35 13.04
N TRP A 124 -1.00 -3.39 12.35
CA TRP A 124 -0.38 -4.73 12.32
C TRP A 124 0.12 -5.06 10.94
N ASP A 125 0.96 -6.08 10.83
CA ASP A 125 1.50 -6.60 9.58
C ASP A 125 0.60 -7.68 8.95
N HIS A 126 1.17 -8.61 8.17
CA HIS A 126 0.44 -9.73 7.55
C HIS A 126 0.07 -10.80 8.59
N ASP A 127 -0.66 -10.41 9.62
CA ASP A 127 -1.11 -11.30 10.71
C ASP A 127 -2.53 -10.92 11.19
N TYR A 128 -2.98 -11.59 12.23
CA TYR A 128 -4.30 -11.34 12.81
C TYR A 128 -4.28 -10.14 13.77
N PRO A 129 -5.41 -9.43 13.92
CA PRO A 129 -5.49 -8.26 14.78
C PRO A 129 -5.20 -8.49 16.27
N ASP A 130 -5.31 -9.74 16.75
CA ASP A 130 -5.10 -10.15 18.14
C ASP A 130 -3.69 -10.65 18.46
N ARG A 131 -2.78 -10.62 17.51
CA ARG A 131 -1.42 -11.11 17.72
C ARG A 131 -0.58 -10.17 18.56
N THR A 132 -0.06 -10.68 19.65
CA THR A 132 0.87 -9.96 20.55
C THR A 132 2.29 -9.94 20.01
N ILE A 133 2.65 -10.91 19.16
CA ILE A 133 3.92 -10.97 18.43
C ILE A 133 3.56 -11.04 16.96
N GLN A 134 3.99 -10.07 16.21
CA GLN A 134 3.78 -10.06 14.76
C GLN A 134 4.71 -11.08 14.10
N LEU A 135 4.19 -11.81 13.13
CA LEU A 135 4.86 -12.98 12.56
C LEU A 135 6.14 -12.61 11.83
N TYR A 136 6.18 -11.42 11.26
CA TYR A 136 7.30 -10.92 10.48
C TYR A 136 7.84 -9.67 11.14
N GLU A 137 9.10 -9.70 11.57
CA GLU A 137 9.80 -8.56 12.18
C GLU A 137 10.04 -7.40 11.19
N ARG A 138 9.19 -7.27 10.19
CA ARG A 138 9.28 -6.19 9.22
C ARG A 138 8.27 -5.12 9.59
N SER A 139 8.72 -4.13 10.29
CA SER A 139 8.01 -2.88 10.34
C SER A 139 8.67 -1.90 9.40
N ASP A 140 8.46 -2.11 8.14
CA ASP A 140 8.89 -1.15 7.12
C ASP A 140 8.11 0.15 7.28
N LEU A 141 6.99 0.09 8.00
CA LEU A 141 6.13 1.21 8.30
C LEU A 141 6.05 1.43 9.81
N GLY A 142 6.48 2.59 10.28
CA GLY A 142 6.29 3.04 11.64
C GLY A 142 7.19 2.43 12.71
N GLY A 143 8.21 1.66 12.34
CA GLY A 143 9.21 1.14 13.30
C GLY A 143 8.67 0.18 14.36
N ARG A 144 7.48 -0.42 14.17
CA ARG A 144 6.82 -1.32 15.12
C ARG A 144 6.87 -2.76 14.63
N GLY A 145 8.08 -3.31 14.50
CA GLY A 145 8.28 -4.69 14.10
C GLY A 145 8.41 -5.65 15.27
N GLY A 146 8.03 -6.89 15.03
CA GLY A 146 8.27 -8.02 15.91
C GLY A 146 7.39 -8.10 17.15
N GLU A 147 7.11 -7.00 17.82
CA GLU A 147 6.33 -6.97 19.06
C GLU A 147 5.20 -5.95 18.96
N ALA A 148 3.94 -6.41 19.01
CA ALA A 148 2.79 -5.54 18.96
C ALA A 148 2.63 -4.74 20.26
N PHE A 149 2.38 -3.45 20.13
CA PHE A 149 2.00 -2.63 21.29
C PHE A 149 0.58 -3.00 21.75
N PRO A 150 0.29 -2.95 23.05
CA PRO A 150 -1.03 -3.32 23.55
C PRO A 150 -2.18 -2.57 22.87
N GLU A 151 -1.98 -1.31 22.56
CA GLU A 151 -2.96 -0.44 21.88
C GLU A 151 -3.18 -0.80 20.39
N MET A 152 -2.32 -1.61 19.82
CA MET A 152 -2.50 -2.14 18.45
C MET A 152 -3.41 -3.36 18.41
N ILE A 153 -3.58 -4.04 19.56
CA ILE A 153 -4.20 -5.34 19.61
C ILE A 153 -5.72 -5.19 19.69
N ARG A 154 -6.42 -5.91 18.82
CA ARG A 154 -7.88 -5.98 18.78
C ARG A 154 -8.34 -7.36 19.22
N PHE A 155 -8.42 -7.59 20.53
CA PHE A 155 -8.92 -8.85 21.08
C PHE A 155 -10.40 -9.11 20.79
N ASP A 156 -11.15 -8.07 20.51
CA ASP A 156 -12.59 -8.13 20.20
C ASP A 156 -12.90 -8.49 18.74
N TRP A 157 -11.91 -8.52 17.85
CA TRP A 157 -12.14 -8.65 16.39
C TRP A 157 -12.90 -9.92 16.01
N MET A 158 -12.66 -11.04 16.70
CA MET A 158 -13.39 -12.29 16.42
C MET A 158 -14.83 -12.21 16.90
N GLN A 159 -15.10 -11.56 18.03
CA GLN A 159 -16.46 -11.30 18.50
C GLN A 159 -17.20 -10.40 17.51
N ASP A 160 -16.59 -9.32 17.08
CA ASP A 160 -17.15 -8.40 16.07
C ASP A 160 -17.44 -9.11 14.74
N LEU A 161 -16.52 -9.99 14.31
CA LEU A 161 -16.73 -10.82 13.11
C LEU A 161 -17.87 -11.84 13.31
N LEU A 162 -18.01 -12.44 14.50
CA LEU A 162 -19.11 -13.33 14.79
C LEU A 162 -20.45 -12.58 14.76
N GLU A 163 -20.53 -11.40 15.36
CA GLU A 163 -21.72 -10.55 15.32
C GLU A 163 -22.11 -10.14 13.90
N TRP A 164 -21.11 -9.85 13.05
CA TRP A 164 -21.31 -9.63 11.62
C TRP A 164 -21.98 -10.83 10.94
N PHE A 165 -21.49 -12.04 11.15
CA PHE A 165 -22.07 -13.25 10.57
C PHE A 165 -23.43 -13.64 11.17
N ASP A 166 -23.66 -13.37 12.45
CA ASP A 166 -24.96 -13.62 13.07
C ASP A 166 -26.04 -12.76 12.41
N TRP A 167 -25.76 -11.48 12.16
CA TRP A 167 -26.68 -10.62 11.45
C TRP A 167 -26.89 -11.03 9.99
N TYR A 168 -25.83 -11.10 9.20
CA TYR A 168 -25.94 -11.27 7.76
C TYR A 168 -26.27 -12.68 7.31
N LEU A 169 -25.87 -13.71 8.04
CA LEU A 169 -26.10 -15.10 7.66
C LEU A 169 -27.24 -15.77 8.42
N LYS A 170 -27.45 -15.41 9.70
CA LYS A 170 -28.48 -16.04 10.51
C LYS A 170 -29.72 -15.15 10.68
N GLY A 171 -29.59 -13.84 10.51
CA GLY A 171 -30.64 -12.86 10.78
C GLY A 171 -30.88 -12.65 12.28
N ASP A 172 -29.88 -12.94 13.10
CA ASP A 172 -29.90 -12.80 14.55
C ASP A 172 -29.00 -11.62 15.01
N GLY A 173 -29.24 -11.12 16.21
CA GLY A 173 -28.42 -10.07 16.81
C GLY A 173 -28.81 -8.66 16.41
N TRP A 174 -27.84 -7.77 16.41
CA TRP A 174 -28.01 -6.34 16.08
C TRP A 174 -27.34 -6.05 14.75
N GLN A 175 -27.94 -5.15 13.98
CA GLN A 175 -27.34 -4.69 12.73
C GLN A 175 -25.98 -4.04 13.02
N PRO A 176 -24.87 -4.52 12.42
CA PRO A 176 -23.56 -3.92 12.58
C PRO A 176 -23.51 -2.47 12.08
N GLU A 177 -22.74 -1.64 12.73
CA GLU A 177 -22.46 -0.29 12.24
C GLU A 177 -21.47 -0.37 11.04
N LEU A 178 -21.83 0.32 9.96
CA LEU A 178 -21.10 0.29 8.69
C LEU A 178 -20.07 1.42 8.59
N HIS A 179 -19.26 1.58 9.62
CA HIS A 179 -18.16 2.54 9.63
C HIS A 179 -16.81 1.89 9.34
N VAL A 180 -15.77 2.69 9.24
CA VAL A 180 -14.38 2.24 9.19
C VAL A 180 -13.74 2.58 10.52
N GLU A 181 -13.18 1.56 11.17
CA GLU A 181 -12.34 1.69 12.35
C GLU A 181 -10.88 1.77 11.86
N ILE A 182 -10.23 2.89 12.12
CA ILE A 182 -8.85 3.14 11.67
C ILE A 182 -7.96 3.52 12.83
N GLN A 183 -6.76 2.95 12.86
CA GLN A 183 -5.74 3.23 13.86
C GLN A 183 -4.61 4.05 13.27
N SER A 184 -4.18 5.10 13.97
CA SER A 184 -2.98 5.86 13.61
C SER A 184 -1.71 5.07 13.93
N ASN A 185 -0.58 5.47 13.36
CA ASN A 185 0.75 4.92 13.68
C ASN A 185 1.16 5.15 15.16
N GLN A 186 0.45 6.00 15.89
CA GLN A 186 0.65 6.23 17.33
C GLN A 186 -0.25 5.36 18.21
N GLY A 187 -1.14 4.55 17.60
CA GLY A 187 -2.01 3.61 18.31
C GLY A 187 -3.42 4.12 18.60
N GLU A 188 -3.73 5.37 18.26
CA GLU A 188 -5.03 5.96 18.51
C GLU A 188 -6.09 5.48 17.51
N TRP A 189 -7.27 5.11 18.01
CA TRP A 189 -8.39 4.66 17.19
C TRP A 189 -9.41 5.77 16.96
N ARG A 190 -9.95 5.81 15.75
CA ARG A 190 -11.12 6.62 15.40
C ARG A 190 -12.05 5.87 14.47
N ILE A 191 -13.26 6.37 14.33
CA ILE A 191 -14.24 5.89 13.35
C ILE A 191 -14.50 6.95 12.30
N GLU A 192 -14.64 6.48 11.07
CA GLU A 192 -14.93 7.28 9.88
C GLU A 192 -16.09 6.66 9.12
N ASP A 193 -16.93 7.47 8.52
CA ASP A 193 -17.97 6.94 7.61
C ASP A 193 -17.33 6.29 6.38
N ARG A 194 -16.19 6.82 5.96
CA ARG A 194 -15.43 6.41 4.78
C ARG A 194 -13.95 6.54 5.05
N TYR A 195 -13.13 5.72 4.39
CA TYR A 195 -11.69 5.85 4.47
C TYR A 195 -11.02 5.50 3.12
N PRO A 196 -10.14 6.36 2.55
CA PRO A 196 -9.82 7.70 3.05
C PRO A 196 -11.06 8.59 3.21
N ALA A 197 -11.06 9.42 4.26
CA ALA A 197 -12.16 10.34 4.50
C ALA A 197 -12.20 11.46 3.46
N ALA A 198 -13.38 11.98 3.16
CA ALA A 198 -13.53 13.03 2.15
C ALA A 198 -13.30 14.46 2.71
N ASP A 199 -13.36 14.62 4.02
CA ASP A 199 -13.21 15.91 4.72
C ASP A 199 -11.74 16.17 5.11
N THR A 200 -10.87 16.14 4.10
CA THR A 200 -9.43 16.39 4.26
C THR A 200 -9.03 17.76 3.76
N THR A 201 -7.85 18.19 4.22
CA THR A 201 -7.15 19.35 3.68
C THR A 201 -5.89 18.85 2.98
N GLU A 202 -5.75 19.19 1.71
CA GLU A 202 -4.53 18.87 0.97
C GLU A 202 -3.40 19.81 1.39
N VAL A 203 -2.27 19.23 1.79
CA VAL A 203 -1.00 19.93 2.01
C VAL A 203 -0.09 19.59 0.85
N VAL A 204 0.39 20.61 0.13
CA VAL A 204 1.31 20.46 -1.01
C VAL A 204 2.67 20.98 -0.62
N MET A 205 3.71 20.16 -0.76
CA MET A 205 5.09 20.50 -0.43
C MET A 205 5.97 20.39 -1.67
N THR A 206 6.57 21.49 -2.09
CA THR A 206 7.40 21.57 -3.30
C THR A 206 8.84 21.14 -3.01
N LEU A 207 9.39 20.22 -3.84
CA LEU A 207 10.78 19.78 -3.75
C LEU A 207 11.74 20.93 -4.10
N GLY A 208 12.72 21.12 -3.26
CA GLY A 208 13.70 22.21 -3.37
C GLY A 208 13.24 23.54 -2.76
N THR A 209 12.04 23.60 -2.18
CA THR A 209 11.49 24.79 -1.51
C THR A 209 10.92 24.43 -0.13
N ASP A 210 9.76 23.76 -0.07
CA ASP A 210 9.13 23.35 1.19
C ASP A 210 9.81 22.11 1.76
N LEU A 211 10.31 21.26 0.86
CA LEU A 211 11.19 20.14 1.16
C LEU A 211 12.59 20.48 0.64
N GLU A 212 13.42 21.02 1.52
CA GLU A 212 14.81 21.37 1.17
C GLU A 212 15.67 20.10 0.98
N ARG A 213 16.51 20.11 -0.03
CA ARG A 213 17.45 19.01 -0.23
C ARG A 213 18.59 19.05 0.77
N ILE A 214 18.69 18.07 1.66
CA ILE A 214 19.67 18.00 2.73
C ILE A 214 20.85 17.08 2.41
N SER A 215 20.69 16.11 1.51
CA SER A 215 21.77 15.21 1.07
C SER A 215 21.54 14.66 -0.34
N GLY A 216 22.50 13.86 -0.83
CA GLY A 216 22.49 13.36 -2.20
C GLY A 216 23.02 14.44 -3.16
N GLY A 217 24.35 14.49 -3.37
CA GLY A 217 25.09 15.57 -4.07
C GLY A 217 24.70 15.86 -5.53
N SER A 218 23.85 15.07 -6.17
CA SER A 218 23.28 15.33 -7.49
C SER A 218 21.82 14.87 -7.53
N ASN A 219 21.01 15.47 -8.39
CA ASN A 219 19.64 15.01 -8.67
C ASN A 219 19.63 13.75 -9.55
N VAL A 220 20.67 12.94 -9.49
CA VAL A 220 20.86 11.77 -10.35
C VAL A 220 20.92 10.53 -9.47
N LEU A 221 20.10 9.57 -9.79
CA LEU A 221 20.01 8.28 -9.11
C LEU A 221 20.83 7.23 -9.87
N PRO A 222 22.08 6.93 -9.44
CA PRO A 222 22.92 5.95 -10.14
C PRO A 222 22.67 4.51 -9.65
N ASP A 223 22.26 4.33 -8.41
CA ASP A 223 22.00 3.02 -7.81
C ASP A 223 20.90 3.07 -6.71
N ALA A 224 20.56 1.92 -6.19
CA ALA A 224 19.47 1.75 -5.21
C ALA A 224 19.74 2.35 -3.84
N SER A 225 21.00 2.55 -3.48
CA SER A 225 21.40 2.86 -2.10
C SER A 225 21.61 4.34 -1.83
N THR A 226 21.71 5.15 -2.88
CA THR A 226 22.01 6.58 -2.76
C THR A 226 21.16 7.41 -3.68
N GLY A 227 20.49 8.41 -3.12
CA GLY A 227 19.66 9.36 -3.85
C GLY A 227 19.48 10.66 -3.11
N PRO A 228 18.82 11.64 -3.70
CA PRO A 228 18.52 12.90 -3.02
C PRO A 228 17.56 12.66 -1.85
N VAL A 229 17.85 13.35 -0.75
CA VAL A 229 17.02 13.37 0.45
C VAL A 229 16.52 14.80 0.63
N TYR A 230 15.23 14.92 0.77
CA TYR A 230 14.50 16.18 0.99
C TYR A 230 13.88 16.16 2.37
N GLU A 231 13.88 17.30 3.04
CA GLU A 231 13.34 17.42 4.40
C GLU A 231 12.61 18.74 4.56
N SER A 232 11.47 18.71 5.25
CA SER A 232 10.75 19.91 5.61
C SER A 232 11.44 20.70 6.72
N ALA A 233 11.07 21.96 6.93
CA ALA A 233 11.29 22.59 8.22
C ALA A 233 10.57 21.77 9.33
N PRO A 234 11.02 21.87 10.59
CA PRO A 234 10.28 21.28 11.70
C PRO A 234 8.83 21.76 11.74
N LEU A 235 7.89 20.84 11.91
CA LEU A 235 6.46 21.16 11.92
C LEU A 235 6.13 22.09 13.09
N GLU A 236 5.31 23.10 12.85
CA GLU A 236 4.85 24.03 13.90
C GLU A 236 3.74 23.42 14.77
N SER A 237 3.03 22.44 14.27
CA SER A 237 1.96 21.69 14.95
C SER A 237 1.95 20.25 14.46
N ASP A 238 1.29 19.38 15.23
CA ASP A 238 1.09 18.00 14.81
C ASP A 238 0.38 17.95 13.45
N MET A 239 0.82 17.01 12.60
CA MET A 239 0.24 16.78 11.29
C MET A 239 -0.35 15.37 11.24
N PHE A 240 -1.61 15.27 10.87
CA PHE A 240 -2.36 14.03 10.78
C PHE A 240 -2.62 13.69 9.32
N ILE A 241 -1.86 12.73 8.79
CA ILE A 241 -1.89 12.31 7.38
C ILE A 241 -2.79 11.08 7.27
N GLN A 242 -3.61 11.00 6.23
CA GLN A 242 -4.42 9.82 5.95
C GLN A 242 -4.45 9.47 4.45
N GLY A 243 -4.85 8.24 4.18
CA GLY A 243 -5.17 7.78 2.82
C GLY A 243 -3.93 7.46 2.00
N LEU A 244 -3.91 7.93 0.77
CA LEU A 244 -2.88 7.60 -0.23
C LEU A 244 -2.17 8.89 -0.68
N PRO A 245 -1.11 9.33 0.01
CA PRO A 245 -0.31 10.46 -0.43
C PRO A 245 0.19 10.28 -1.87
N ARG A 246 0.47 11.39 -2.54
CA ARG A 246 0.89 11.40 -3.93
C ARG A 246 2.18 12.18 -4.10
N LEU A 247 3.09 11.64 -4.89
CA LEU A 247 4.29 12.33 -5.33
C LEU A 247 4.19 12.59 -6.83
N HIS A 248 4.12 13.83 -7.20
CA HIS A 248 4.36 14.27 -8.57
C HIS A 248 5.82 14.68 -8.67
N VAL A 249 6.56 14.13 -9.61
CA VAL A 249 7.96 14.48 -9.79
C VAL A 249 8.33 14.54 -11.25
N GLU A 250 8.92 15.64 -11.67
CA GLU A 250 9.48 15.79 -13.01
C GLU A 250 10.83 15.10 -13.09
N VAL A 251 10.93 14.15 -14.00
CA VAL A 251 12.14 13.36 -14.20
C VAL A 251 12.52 13.23 -15.67
N SER A 252 13.80 13.04 -15.91
CA SER A 252 14.31 12.57 -17.20
C SER A 252 15.25 11.40 -17.00
N THR A 253 15.39 10.56 -18.02
CA THR A 253 16.19 9.33 -17.94
C THR A 253 17.25 9.27 -19.04
N SER A 254 18.36 8.58 -18.77
CA SER A 254 19.42 8.38 -19.75
C SER A 254 19.09 7.32 -20.81
N THR A 255 18.03 6.55 -20.62
CA THR A 255 17.51 5.54 -21.54
C THR A 255 16.00 5.72 -21.68
N VAL A 256 15.29 4.77 -22.28
CA VAL A 256 13.84 4.84 -22.49
C VAL A 256 13.01 4.40 -21.29
N GLY A 257 13.65 4.13 -20.16
CA GLY A 257 12.98 3.68 -18.92
C GLY A 257 13.83 3.99 -17.71
N GLY A 258 13.51 3.38 -16.60
CA GLY A 258 14.14 3.55 -15.30
C GLY A 258 13.11 3.26 -14.21
N GLN A 259 13.52 3.35 -12.98
CA GLN A 259 12.65 3.15 -11.82
C GLN A 259 12.89 4.25 -10.80
N LEU A 260 11.83 4.65 -10.12
CA LEU A 260 11.87 5.60 -9.04
C LEU A 260 11.14 5.01 -7.83
N TYR A 261 11.81 5.01 -6.70
CA TYR A 261 11.27 4.65 -5.40
C TYR A 261 11.29 5.88 -4.50
N ALA A 262 10.23 6.12 -3.78
CA ALA A 262 10.08 7.21 -2.83
C ALA A 262 9.80 6.64 -1.45
N LEU A 263 10.63 7.00 -0.48
CA LEU A 263 10.47 6.66 0.92
C LEU A 263 10.04 7.92 1.68
N LEU A 264 8.94 7.81 2.43
CA LEU A 264 8.42 8.88 3.28
C LEU A 264 8.64 8.51 4.75
N GLU A 265 9.21 9.44 5.51
CA GLU A 265 9.60 9.23 6.89
C GLU A 265 9.15 10.40 7.79
N ASP A 266 8.82 10.07 9.04
CA ASP A 266 8.72 10.98 10.18
C ASP A 266 10.06 10.99 10.91
N CYS A 267 10.68 12.17 11.09
CA CYS A 267 11.99 12.27 11.69
C CYS A 267 12.00 13.19 12.93
N ASP A 268 12.41 12.63 14.08
CA ASP A 268 12.82 13.37 15.26
C ASP A 268 14.36 13.48 15.28
N GLY A 269 14.87 14.53 14.71
CA GLY A 269 16.30 14.74 14.48
C GLY A 269 16.88 13.65 13.55
N ASN A 270 17.72 12.77 14.08
CA ASN A 270 18.33 11.68 13.31
C ASN A 270 17.54 10.36 13.42
N ASN A 271 16.50 10.31 14.22
CA ASN A 271 15.67 9.14 14.37
C ASN A 271 14.49 9.26 13.43
N CYS A 272 14.51 8.53 12.33
CA CYS A 272 13.45 8.54 11.33
C CYS A 272 12.69 7.24 11.34
N ILE A 273 11.39 7.33 11.21
CA ILE A 273 10.46 6.21 11.16
C ILE A 273 9.81 6.23 9.78
N HIS A 274 9.88 5.10 9.09
CA HIS A 274 9.22 4.90 7.81
C HIS A 274 7.69 4.96 7.99
N ILE A 275 7.01 5.87 7.30
CA ILE A 275 5.56 6.00 7.33
C ILE A 275 4.89 5.62 6.01
N GLY A 276 5.64 5.52 4.94
CA GLY A 276 5.11 5.06 3.66
C GLY A 276 6.13 5.06 2.54
N HIS A 277 5.80 4.37 1.46
CA HIS A 277 6.61 4.36 0.25
C HIS A 277 5.75 4.34 -1.02
N ALA A 278 6.38 4.72 -2.12
CA ALA A 278 5.83 4.61 -3.47
C ALA A 278 6.91 4.15 -4.43
N ILE A 279 6.52 3.49 -5.51
CA ILE A 279 7.45 3.05 -6.56
C ILE A 279 6.79 3.14 -7.93
N MET A 280 7.60 3.36 -8.96
CA MET A 280 7.16 3.33 -10.35
C MET A 280 8.28 2.86 -11.27
N ASP A 281 7.98 1.93 -12.15
CA ASP A 281 8.73 1.81 -13.41
C ASP A 281 8.30 2.97 -14.30
N LEU A 282 9.24 3.88 -14.59
CA LEU A 282 8.95 5.13 -15.28
C LEU A 282 8.38 4.95 -16.70
N ARG A 283 8.44 3.76 -17.26
CA ARG A 283 7.74 3.43 -18.51
C ARG A 283 6.21 3.40 -18.35
N TYR A 284 5.71 3.33 -17.11
CA TYR A 284 4.28 3.32 -16.81
C TYR A 284 3.77 4.68 -16.31
N HIS A 285 4.51 5.76 -16.56
CA HIS A 285 4.15 7.11 -16.10
C HIS A 285 2.80 7.63 -16.63
N GLU A 286 2.25 7.01 -17.67
CA GLU A 286 0.92 7.35 -18.23
C GLU A 286 -0.22 6.47 -17.67
N GLY A 287 0.03 5.60 -16.70
CA GLY A 287 -1.00 4.78 -16.06
C GLY A 287 -0.53 3.35 -15.75
N GLY A 288 0.43 3.20 -14.83
CA GLY A 288 1.02 1.91 -14.48
C GLY A 288 0.04 0.90 -13.89
N ASP A 289 -0.99 1.35 -13.20
CA ASP A 289 -2.00 0.50 -12.57
C ASP A 289 -3.25 0.28 -13.45
N ASP A 290 -3.33 0.95 -14.59
CA ASP A 290 -4.37 0.67 -15.56
C ASP A 290 -4.11 -0.68 -16.25
N LEU A 291 -5.06 -1.60 -16.15
CA LEU A 291 -4.97 -2.93 -16.77
C LEU A 291 -4.89 -2.90 -18.31
N SER A 292 -5.37 -1.83 -18.91
CA SER A 292 -5.31 -1.62 -20.36
C SER A 292 -4.04 -0.91 -20.82
N SER A 293 -3.24 -0.36 -19.91
CA SER A 293 -2.05 0.40 -20.25
C SER A 293 -0.91 -0.51 -20.67
N THR A 294 -0.21 -0.08 -21.73
CA THR A 294 1.08 -0.59 -22.11
C THR A 294 2.16 0.40 -21.68
N TRP A 295 3.38 -0.07 -21.52
CA TRP A 295 4.48 0.82 -21.18
C TRP A 295 4.76 1.84 -22.31
N THR A 296 5.14 3.06 -21.94
CA THR A 296 5.50 4.16 -22.83
C THR A 296 6.96 4.56 -22.63
N PRO A 297 7.76 4.69 -23.71
CA PRO A 297 9.15 5.11 -23.56
C PRO A 297 9.26 6.48 -22.89
N VAL A 298 10.17 6.63 -21.95
CA VAL A 298 10.52 7.94 -21.37
C VAL A 298 11.30 8.74 -22.37
N ILE A 299 10.77 9.85 -22.85
CA ILE A 299 11.40 10.74 -23.83
C ILE A 299 11.38 12.17 -23.29
N GLY A 300 12.58 12.72 -23.04
CA GLY A 300 12.71 14.04 -22.44
C GLY A 300 12.35 14.06 -20.96
N THR A 301 11.79 15.16 -20.50
CA THR A 301 11.25 15.28 -19.14
C THR A 301 9.80 14.82 -19.13
N ILE A 302 9.45 13.96 -18.18
CA ILE A 302 8.09 13.48 -17.89
C ILE A 302 7.72 13.83 -16.45
N THR A 303 6.44 13.86 -16.16
CA THR A 303 5.94 13.88 -14.78
C THR A 303 5.57 12.45 -14.39
N ALA A 304 6.26 11.90 -13.40
CA ALA A 304 5.87 10.65 -12.75
C ALA A 304 4.92 10.99 -11.60
N MET A 305 3.71 10.42 -11.63
CA MET A 305 2.74 10.52 -10.56
C MET A 305 2.70 9.18 -9.83
N MET A 306 3.21 9.16 -8.60
CA MET A 306 3.26 7.96 -7.77
C MET A 306 2.34 8.12 -6.57
N GLU A 307 1.49 7.15 -6.37
CA GLU A 307 0.67 7.02 -5.18
C GLU A 307 1.41 6.16 -4.16
N PHE A 308 1.49 6.67 -2.92
CA PHE A 308 2.04 5.90 -1.81
C PHE A 308 1.10 4.78 -1.40
N ILE A 309 1.63 3.78 -0.71
CA ILE A 309 0.77 2.85 0.02
C ILE A 309 -0.12 3.62 0.98
N ALA A 310 -1.30 3.05 1.26
CA ALA A 310 -2.24 3.67 2.19
C ALA A 310 -1.63 3.75 3.58
N MET A 311 -1.81 4.90 4.25
CA MET A 311 -1.28 5.16 5.58
C MET A 311 -2.24 5.96 6.43
N ASP A 312 -2.05 5.86 7.74
CA ASP A 312 -2.63 6.74 8.74
C ASP A 312 -1.53 7.10 9.72
N ALA A 313 -0.99 8.30 9.60
CA ALA A 313 0.22 8.70 10.29
C ALA A 313 0.05 10.04 11.00
N GLU A 314 0.45 10.08 12.24
CA GLU A 314 0.58 11.29 13.05
C GLU A 314 2.06 11.63 13.17
N VAL A 315 2.42 12.83 12.74
CA VAL A 315 3.77 13.40 12.81
C VAL A 315 3.73 14.57 13.79
N TYR A 316 4.51 14.49 14.86
CA TYR A 316 4.45 15.47 15.94
C TYR A 316 5.08 16.81 15.58
N ALA A 317 4.62 17.86 16.26
CA ALA A 317 5.26 19.18 16.22
C ALA A 317 6.75 19.08 16.60
N GLY A 318 7.60 19.76 15.84
CA GLY A 318 9.05 19.69 15.97
C GLY A 318 9.72 18.60 15.18
N HIS A 319 8.98 17.56 14.72
CA HIS A 319 9.47 16.58 13.77
C HIS A 319 9.51 17.17 12.35
N THR A 320 10.17 16.47 11.44
CA THR A 320 10.24 16.81 10.02
C THR A 320 9.68 15.70 9.15
N ILE A 321 9.09 16.08 8.03
CA ILE A 321 8.75 15.15 6.95
C ILE A 321 9.98 15.00 6.07
N ARG A 322 10.45 13.76 5.91
CA ARG A 322 11.58 13.43 5.04
C ARG A 322 11.14 12.59 3.87
N LEU A 323 11.57 12.97 2.67
CA LEU A 323 11.36 12.25 1.43
C LEU A 323 12.72 11.84 0.86
N THR A 324 12.96 10.53 0.75
CA THR A 324 14.15 9.97 0.13
C THR A 324 13.78 9.37 -1.22
N LEU A 325 14.48 9.76 -2.30
CA LEU A 325 14.26 9.22 -3.64
C LEU A 325 15.41 8.27 -4.01
N LEU A 326 15.06 7.06 -4.42
CA LEU A 326 16.00 5.99 -4.76
C LEU A 326 15.65 5.39 -6.13
N SER A 327 16.55 4.60 -6.70
CA SER A 327 16.28 3.90 -7.96
C SER A 327 15.51 2.59 -7.77
N THR A 328 15.45 2.05 -6.57
CA THR A 328 14.61 0.90 -6.17
C THR A 328 14.49 0.83 -4.64
N GLY A 329 13.57 0.05 -4.15
CA GLY A 329 13.41 -0.28 -2.73
C GLY A 329 13.67 -1.76 -2.46
N GLU A 330 13.77 -2.15 -1.20
CA GLU A 330 14.10 -3.52 -0.78
C GLU A 330 13.08 -4.56 -1.23
N ASP A 331 11.81 -4.17 -1.30
CA ASP A 331 10.70 -5.06 -1.63
C ASP A 331 10.46 -5.20 -3.14
N TYR A 332 11.21 -4.49 -3.98
CA TYR A 332 10.98 -4.45 -5.41
C TYR A 332 12.18 -4.90 -6.22
N LEU A 333 11.91 -5.57 -7.32
CA LEU A 333 12.94 -5.89 -8.31
C LEU A 333 13.35 -4.61 -9.04
N PRO A 334 14.65 -4.43 -9.31
CA PRO A 334 15.11 -3.35 -10.17
C PRO A 334 14.41 -3.39 -11.54
N ALA A 335 14.15 -2.23 -12.11
CA ALA A 335 13.60 -2.15 -13.46
C ALA A 335 14.45 -2.94 -14.45
N SER A 336 13.80 -3.55 -15.43
CA SER A 336 14.49 -4.27 -16.51
C SER A 336 15.38 -3.37 -17.38
N THR A 337 15.13 -2.05 -17.34
CA THR A 337 15.92 -1.04 -18.07
C THR A 337 16.76 -0.24 -17.08
N SER A 338 18.06 -0.51 -17.03
CA SER A 338 18.99 0.29 -16.25
C SER A 338 19.11 1.70 -16.83
N SER A 339 18.94 2.71 -16.00
CA SER A 339 18.96 4.11 -16.40
C SER A 339 19.46 5.01 -15.27
N ILE A 340 20.08 6.12 -15.65
CA ILE A 340 20.29 7.25 -14.75
C ILE A 340 19.01 8.07 -14.76
N VAL A 341 18.38 8.23 -13.61
CA VAL A 341 17.20 9.08 -13.43
C VAL A 341 17.64 10.42 -12.88
N THR A 342 17.24 11.50 -13.54
CA THR A 342 17.54 12.87 -13.13
C THR A 342 16.25 13.51 -12.61
N ILE A 343 16.27 13.96 -11.35
CA ILE A 343 15.16 14.63 -10.67
C ILE A 343 15.21 16.13 -10.98
N GLN A 344 14.07 16.71 -11.33
CA GLN A 344 13.88 18.17 -11.43
C GLN A 344 13.23 18.67 -10.15
N GLU A 345 13.80 19.72 -9.55
CA GLU A 345 13.21 20.42 -8.39
C GLU A 345 12.34 21.58 -8.87
N GLY A 346 11.40 22.03 -8.05
CA GLY A 346 10.54 23.19 -8.33
C GLY A 346 9.07 22.84 -8.43
N GLU A 347 8.26 23.76 -8.95
CA GLU A 347 6.79 23.69 -8.94
C GLU A 347 6.19 22.46 -9.60
N GLY A 348 6.93 21.80 -10.51
CA GLY A 348 6.50 20.54 -11.15
C GLY A 348 6.76 19.28 -10.31
N SER A 349 7.44 19.42 -9.16
CA SER A 349 7.78 18.30 -8.27
C SER A 349 7.25 18.55 -6.86
N THR A 350 6.16 17.87 -6.49
CA THR A 350 5.42 18.11 -5.26
C THR A 350 5.02 16.83 -4.56
N LEU A 351 5.14 16.82 -3.24
CA LEU A 351 4.51 15.84 -2.36
C LEU A 351 3.14 16.39 -1.93
N GLN A 352 2.10 15.60 -2.09
CA GLN A 352 0.72 15.93 -1.72
C GLN A 352 0.25 14.99 -0.62
N LEU A 353 -0.14 15.57 0.51
CA LEU A 353 -0.59 14.86 1.70
C LEU A 353 -2.03 15.26 2.00
N ASP A 354 -2.92 14.27 2.12
CA ASP A 354 -4.27 14.51 2.62
C ASP A 354 -4.24 14.48 4.15
N THR A 355 -4.55 15.62 4.78
CA THR A 355 -4.50 15.79 6.24
C THR A 355 -5.89 15.99 6.81
N TYR A 356 -6.07 15.63 8.08
CA TYR A 356 -7.30 15.88 8.81
C TYR A 356 -7.04 16.59 10.14
N ASN A 357 -8.09 17.20 10.69
CA ASN A 357 -8.04 17.78 12.02
C ASN A 357 -8.63 16.78 13.02
N PRO A 358 -7.86 16.28 13.99
CA PRO A 358 -8.34 15.29 14.95
C PRO A 358 -9.49 15.78 15.82
N SER A 359 -9.62 17.10 16.04
CA SER A 359 -10.74 17.66 16.81
C SER A 359 -12.10 17.52 16.12
N ASP A 360 -12.10 17.27 14.80
CA ASP A 360 -13.31 17.06 14.01
C ASP A 360 -13.68 15.58 13.87
N LYS A 361 -12.87 14.68 14.45
CA LYS A 361 -13.02 13.24 14.39
C LYS A 361 -13.53 12.65 15.69
N LEU A 362 -14.25 11.55 15.57
CA LEU A 362 -14.71 10.79 16.72
C LEU A 362 -13.61 9.84 17.19
N THR A 363 -12.98 10.18 18.29
CA THR A 363 -12.12 9.24 19.01
C THR A 363 -12.94 8.04 19.44
N TRP A 364 -12.43 6.86 19.20
CA TRP A 364 -13.11 5.62 19.48
C TRP A 364 -12.20 4.71 20.30
N VAL A 365 -12.80 3.99 21.23
CA VAL A 365 -12.08 3.00 22.05
C VAL A 365 -12.64 1.63 21.68
N PRO A 366 -11.80 0.70 21.24
CA PRO A 366 -12.24 -0.66 20.96
C PRO A 366 -13.01 -1.26 22.14
N PRO A 367 -14.11 -1.97 21.90
CA PRO A 367 -14.82 -2.64 22.97
C PRO A 367 -13.95 -3.73 23.60
N VAL A 368 -14.18 -3.96 24.87
CA VAL A 368 -13.54 -5.09 25.57
C VAL A 368 -14.22 -6.37 25.11
N CYS A 369 -13.45 -7.32 24.64
CA CYS A 369 -13.97 -8.63 24.31
C CYS A 369 -14.62 -9.28 25.53
N THR A 370 -15.85 -9.78 25.39
CA THR A 370 -16.63 -10.37 26.45
C THR A 370 -17.00 -11.84 26.22
N HIS A 371 -16.64 -12.38 25.07
CA HIS A 371 -16.96 -13.75 24.71
C HIS A 371 -15.89 -14.71 25.25
N GLU A 372 -16.28 -15.61 26.15
CA GLU A 372 -15.36 -16.51 26.88
C GLU A 372 -14.47 -17.38 25.98
N ASP A 373 -14.96 -17.75 24.77
CA ASP A 373 -14.26 -18.63 23.85
C ASP A 373 -13.50 -17.89 22.72
N LEU A 374 -13.66 -16.57 22.57
CA LEU A 374 -13.10 -15.79 21.46
C LEU A 374 -12.00 -14.81 21.91
N CYS A 375 -11.87 -14.59 23.18
CA CYS A 375 -10.87 -13.73 23.78
C CYS A 375 -9.84 -14.61 24.54
#